data_68e376167964854b9dee632079d00ee4
#
_entry.id   68e376167964854b9dee632079d00ee4
#
_cell.length_a   1.000
_cell.length_b   1.000
_cell.length_c   1.000
_cell.angle_alpha   90.00
_cell.angle_beta   90.00
_cell.angle_gamma   90.00
#
_symmetry.space_group_name_H-M   'P 1'
#
loop_
_entity.id
_entity.type
_entity.pdbx_description
1 polymer ?
#
loop_
_entity_poly.entity_id
_entity_poly.type
_entity_poly.pdbx_seq_one_letter_code
_entity_poly.pdbx_strand_id
1 'polypeptide(L)'
;TFEEIVSMTIAGGNVNDNSPVIDMLKGITAKTIGDKGYISKKLFVELFEQKVTLITKIRKNMKNILMDTTDKMMLMRRSFIETIFSSMKSLNTLIHSRHRSPINVFSHLFAGLINYQIRTDKPSLDQLVKLDSYA
;
A
#
# COMPACT_ATOMS: atom_id res chain seq x y z
N THR A 1 -9.16 13.87 0.66
CA THR A 1 -8.31 12.79 0.10
C THR A 1 -9.12 11.50 0.15
N PHE A 2 -9.35 10.89 -0.99
CA PHE A 2 -10.10 9.62 -1.07
C PHE A 2 -9.09 8.48 -0.91
N GLU A 3 -9.21 7.70 0.16
CA GLU A 3 -8.42 6.49 0.39
C GLU A 3 -8.98 5.36 -0.47
N GLU A 4 -8.64 5.39 -1.76
CA GLU A 4 -9.14 4.44 -2.76
C GLU A 4 -8.10 3.38 -3.11
N ILE A 5 -8.57 2.20 -3.47
CA ILE A 5 -7.73 1.17 -4.07
C ILE A 5 -7.54 1.53 -5.54
N VAL A 6 -6.31 1.90 -5.89
CA VAL A 6 -5.95 2.33 -7.25
C VAL A 6 -5.60 1.14 -8.13
N SER A 7 -4.89 0.17 -7.57
CA SER A 7 -4.46 -1.03 -8.30
C SER A 7 -4.29 -2.21 -7.36
N MET A 8 -4.46 -3.41 -7.89
CA MET A 8 -4.28 -4.66 -7.18
C MET A 8 -3.76 -5.73 -8.13
N THR A 9 -2.92 -6.62 -7.61
CA THR A 9 -2.50 -7.82 -8.32
C THR A 9 -2.51 -9.03 -7.39
N ILE A 10 -2.65 -10.20 -7.97
CA ILE A 10 -2.54 -11.48 -7.29
C ILE A 10 -1.35 -12.22 -7.89
N ALA A 11 -0.40 -12.59 -7.06
CA ALA A 11 0.78 -13.31 -7.47
C ALA A 11 0.92 -14.62 -6.67
N GLY A 12 1.58 -15.60 -7.25
CA GLY A 12 1.94 -16.83 -6.52
C GLY A 12 2.93 -16.54 -5.40
N GLY A 13 2.91 -17.31 -4.32
CA GLY A 13 3.78 -17.10 -3.16
C GLY A 13 5.29 -17.22 -3.43
N ASN A 14 5.68 -17.70 -4.60
CA ASN A 14 7.06 -17.78 -5.08
C ASN A 14 7.49 -16.58 -5.93
N VAL A 15 6.58 -15.64 -6.23
CA VAL A 15 6.86 -14.42 -7.00
C VAL A 15 7.38 -13.34 -6.05
N ASN A 16 8.47 -12.67 -6.44
CA ASN A 16 9.00 -11.55 -5.70
C ASN A 16 8.02 -10.37 -5.73
N ASP A 17 7.73 -9.77 -4.57
CA ASP A 17 6.77 -8.67 -4.42
C ASP A 17 7.11 -7.43 -5.27
N ASN A 18 8.37 -7.26 -5.66
CA ASN A 18 8.80 -6.15 -6.53
C ASN A 18 8.37 -6.32 -7.99
N SER A 19 8.19 -7.55 -8.45
CA SER A 19 7.91 -7.84 -9.88
C SER A 19 6.59 -7.24 -10.36
N PRO A 20 5.47 -7.38 -9.65
CA PRO A 20 4.19 -6.86 -10.11
C PRO A 20 4.02 -5.35 -9.94
N VAL A 21 4.89 -4.69 -9.16
CA VAL A 21 4.74 -3.25 -8.84
C VAL A 21 4.81 -2.38 -10.09
N ILE A 22 5.65 -2.74 -11.04
CA ILE A 22 5.85 -1.98 -12.27
C ILE A 22 4.55 -1.94 -13.09
N ASP A 23 3.91 -3.09 -13.25
CA ASP A 23 2.65 -3.21 -13.99
C ASP A 23 1.49 -2.57 -13.23
N MET A 24 1.47 -2.70 -11.90
CA MET A 24 0.45 -2.08 -11.05
C MET A 24 0.45 -0.55 -11.12
N LEU A 25 1.61 0.06 -11.31
CA LEU A 25 1.77 1.53 -11.35
C LEU A 25 1.85 2.08 -12.78
N LYS A 26 1.64 1.25 -13.78
CA LYS A 26 1.66 1.67 -15.18
C LYS A 26 0.58 2.70 -15.49
N GLY A 27 0.99 3.82 -16.07
CA GLY A 27 0.11 4.94 -16.38
C GLY A 27 -0.23 5.86 -15.18
N ILE A 28 0.30 5.56 -14.01
CA ILE A 28 0.18 6.42 -12.83
C ILE A 28 1.43 7.31 -12.75
N THR A 29 1.23 8.61 -12.63
CA THR A 29 2.32 9.57 -12.36
C THR A 29 2.13 10.11 -10.94
N ALA A 30 2.91 9.60 -9.99
CA ALA A 30 2.76 9.96 -8.59
C ALA A 30 4.01 9.66 -7.74
N LYS A 31 4.03 10.22 -6.53
CA LYS A 31 4.91 9.76 -5.45
C LYS A 31 4.24 8.57 -4.76
N THR A 32 4.95 7.46 -4.65
CA THR A 32 4.47 6.21 -4.04
C THR A 32 5.31 5.87 -2.82
N ILE A 33 4.67 5.53 -1.72
CA ILE A 33 5.35 5.16 -0.48
C ILE A 33 5.35 3.63 -0.37
N GLY A 34 6.55 3.06 -0.28
CA GLY A 34 6.74 1.63 -0.13
C GLY A 34 7.37 1.23 1.20
N ASP A 35 7.26 -0.04 1.54
CA ASP A 35 8.01 -0.62 2.65
C ASP A 35 9.47 -0.88 2.26
N LYS A 36 10.32 -1.14 3.25
CA LYS A 36 11.75 -1.50 3.07
C LYS A 36 11.95 -2.75 2.18
N GLY A 37 10.93 -3.59 2.06
CA GLY A 37 10.93 -4.74 1.15
C GLY A 37 11.07 -4.34 -0.31
N TYR A 38 10.57 -3.17 -0.69
CA TYR A 38 10.62 -2.66 -2.05
C TYR A 38 11.91 -1.91 -2.41
N ILE A 39 12.93 -1.95 -1.56
CA ILE A 39 14.25 -1.36 -1.86
C ILE A 39 14.99 -2.23 -2.87
N SER A 40 14.92 -1.84 -4.14
CA SER A 40 15.61 -2.45 -5.25
C SER A 40 16.07 -1.37 -6.23
N LYS A 41 17.37 -1.35 -6.57
CA LYS A 41 17.91 -0.38 -7.53
C LYS A 41 17.20 -0.51 -8.89
N LYS A 42 16.95 -1.74 -9.32
CA LYS A 42 16.22 -2.02 -10.58
C LYS A 42 14.82 -1.42 -10.54
N LEU A 43 14.05 -1.71 -9.49
CA LEU A 43 12.70 -1.19 -9.33
C LEU A 43 12.66 0.34 -9.33
N PHE A 44 13.60 0.99 -8.64
CA PHE A 44 13.69 2.45 -8.61
C PHE A 44 13.88 3.06 -10.00
N VAL A 45 14.78 2.49 -10.80
CA VAL A 45 15.05 2.97 -12.17
C VAL A 45 13.81 2.79 -13.04
N GLU A 46 13.22 1.60 -13.05
CA GLU A 46 12.05 1.29 -13.88
C GLU A 46 10.83 2.15 -13.53
N LEU A 47 10.59 2.39 -12.23
CA LEU A 47 9.51 3.29 -11.79
C LEU A 47 9.80 4.75 -12.14
N PHE A 48 11.05 5.18 -12.03
CA PHE A 48 11.45 6.54 -12.39
C PHE A 48 11.23 6.82 -13.88
N GLU A 49 11.51 5.86 -14.76
CA GLU A 49 11.22 5.92 -16.19
C GLU A 49 9.71 6.08 -16.46
N GLN A 50 8.87 5.48 -15.62
CA GLN A 50 7.42 5.65 -15.66
C GLN A 50 6.91 6.94 -14.99
N LYS A 51 7.80 7.84 -14.56
CA LYS A 51 7.48 9.07 -13.80
C LYS A 51 6.84 8.80 -12.44
N VAL A 52 7.15 7.64 -11.84
CA VAL A 52 6.77 7.29 -10.48
C VAL A 52 7.97 7.44 -9.57
N THR A 53 7.84 8.23 -8.51
CA THR A 53 8.88 8.37 -7.48
C THR A 53 8.57 7.46 -6.31
N LEU A 54 9.37 6.41 -6.12
CA LEU A 54 9.22 5.50 -4.98
C LEU A 54 9.98 6.04 -3.76
N ILE A 55 9.27 6.24 -2.66
CA ILE A 55 9.79 6.70 -1.38
C ILE A 55 9.74 5.55 -0.39
N THR A 56 10.87 5.19 0.23
CA THR A 56 10.98 4.11 1.23
C THR A 56 11.83 4.54 2.42
N LYS A 57 11.61 3.92 3.57
CA LYS A 57 12.55 4.05 4.70
C LYS A 57 13.89 3.40 4.34
N ILE A 58 15.00 4.08 4.67
CA ILE A 58 16.35 3.61 4.44
C ILE A 58 16.67 2.44 5.40
N ARG A 59 17.41 1.44 4.95
CA ARG A 59 17.96 0.39 5.82
C ARG A 59 19.12 0.94 6.65
N LYS A 60 19.39 0.35 7.82
CA LYS A 60 20.46 0.81 8.75
C LYS A 60 21.85 0.91 8.09
N ASN A 61 22.12 0.08 7.10
CA ASN A 61 23.41 -0.01 6.39
C ASN A 61 23.46 0.82 5.09
N MET A 62 22.43 1.61 4.81
CA MET A 62 22.39 2.49 3.64
C MET A 62 22.81 3.90 4.01
N LYS A 63 23.48 4.60 3.07
CA LYS A 63 23.80 6.03 3.23
C LYS A 63 22.52 6.85 3.42
N ASN A 64 22.59 7.80 4.32
CA ASN A 64 21.49 8.74 4.55
C ASN A 64 21.30 9.60 3.30
N ILE A 65 20.11 9.64 2.74
CA ILE A 65 19.77 10.47 1.59
C ILE A 65 18.94 11.63 2.12
N LEU A 66 19.31 12.85 1.75
CA LEU A 66 18.51 14.04 2.03
C LEU A 66 17.12 13.85 1.37
N MET A 67 16.10 13.86 2.21
CA MET A 67 14.70 13.70 1.79
C MET A 67 13.97 15.00 2.05
N ASP A 68 13.13 15.41 1.11
CA ASP A 68 12.26 16.55 1.28
C ASP A 68 11.34 16.38 2.51
N THR A 69 11.02 17.48 3.17
CA THR A 69 10.20 17.48 4.39
C THR A 69 8.83 16.87 4.14
N THR A 70 8.22 17.14 3.00
CA THR A 70 6.94 16.54 2.59
C THR A 70 7.04 15.03 2.43
N ASP A 71 8.09 14.54 1.80
CA ASP A 71 8.31 13.10 1.60
C ASP A 71 8.57 12.39 2.94
N LYS A 72 9.29 13.06 3.84
CA LYS A 72 9.52 12.57 5.20
C LYS A 72 8.21 12.46 6.00
N MET A 73 7.35 13.47 5.92
CA MET A 73 6.03 13.45 6.56
C MET A 73 5.14 12.34 5.98
N MET A 74 5.11 12.19 4.66
CA MET A 74 4.36 11.11 4.02
C MET A 74 4.86 9.74 4.47
N LEU A 75 6.18 9.57 4.58
CA LEU A 75 6.79 8.32 5.02
C LEU A 75 6.49 7.99 6.49
N MET A 76 6.36 8.99 7.35
CA MET A 76 5.93 8.82 8.75
C MET A 76 4.48 8.31 8.84
N ARG A 77 3.62 8.75 7.91
CA ARG A 77 2.21 8.33 7.83
C ARG A 77 2.00 6.96 7.17
N ARG A 78 3.07 6.26 6.79
CA ARG A 78 2.97 4.93 6.16
C ARG A 78 2.15 3.93 6.98
N SER A 79 2.21 4.00 8.29
CA SER A 79 1.44 3.12 9.19
C SER A 79 -0.08 3.20 8.97
N PHE A 80 -0.55 4.25 8.32
CA PHE A 80 -1.95 4.38 7.95
C PHE A 80 -2.46 3.24 7.07
N ILE A 81 -1.61 2.66 6.22
CA ILE A 81 -1.97 1.49 5.42
C ILE A 81 -2.39 0.29 6.29
N GLU A 82 -1.77 0.17 7.48
CA GLU A 82 -2.12 -0.88 8.44
C GLU A 82 -3.53 -0.69 9.00
N THR A 83 -3.94 0.57 9.21
CA THR A 83 -5.32 0.92 9.61
C THR A 83 -6.32 0.56 8.52
N ILE A 84 -5.99 0.85 7.25
CA ILE A 84 -6.82 0.47 6.11
C ILE A 84 -6.97 -1.06 6.04
N PHE A 85 -5.86 -1.80 6.10
CA PHE A 85 -5.91 -3.27 6.08
C PHE A 85 -6.66 -3.84 7.28
N SER A 86 -6.51 -3.27 8.46
CA SER A 86 -7.26 -3.68 9.65
C SER A 86 -8.76 -3.46 9.46
N SER A 87 -9.14 -2.30 8.93
CA SER A 87 -10.54 -2.00 8.60
C SER A 87 -11.12 -2.98 7.57
N MET A 88 -10.37 -3.29 6.52
CA MET A 88 -10.79 -4.26 5.51
C MET A 88 -10.96 -5.68 6.11
N LYS A 89 -10.05 -6.09 6.97
CA LYS A 89 -10.10 -7.40 7.63
C LYS A 89 -11.26 -7.53 8.59
N SER A 90 -11.52 -6.52 9.41
CA SER A 90 -12.61 -6.55 10.42
C SER A 90 -13.99 -6.62 9.78
N LEU A 91 -14.18 -5.97 8.63
CA LEU A 91 -15.48 -5.92 7.95
C LEU A 91 -15.84 -7.19 7.20
N ASN A 92 -14.86 -7.91 6.69
CA ASN A 92 -15.09 -8.96 5.70
C ASN A 92 -14.71 -10.35 6.18
N THR A 93 -14.38 -10.52 7.46
CA THR A 93 -13.93 -11.81 8.01
C THR A 93 -12.80 -12.48 7.19
N LEU A 94 -12.01 -11.69 6.45
CA LEU A 94 -10.93 -12.17 5.58
C LEU A 94 -9.87 -13.00 6.32
N ILE A 95 -9.80 -12.86 7.64
CA ILE A 95 -8.77 -13.51 8.47
C ILE A 95 -9.06 -15.00 8.70
N HIS A 96 -10.32 -15.43 8.68
CA HIS A 96 -10.74 -16.77 9.12
C HIS A 96 -11.44 -17.62 8.06
N SER A 97 -11.33 -17.24 6.81
CA SER A 97 -11.96 -18.00 5.72
C SER A 97 -11.20 -19.31 5.46
N ARG A 98 -11.71 -20.42 6.00
CA ARG A 98 -11.26 -21.77 5.66
C ARG A 98 -11.84 -22.22 4.32
N HIS A 99 -11.57 -21.47 3.28
CA HIS A 99 -12.04 -21.83 1.95
C HIS A 99 -11.27 -23.04 1.42
N ARG A 100 -12.02 -24.08 1.04
CA ARG A 100 -11.46 -25.30 0.41
C ARG A 100 -11.23 -25.12 -1.09
N SER A 101 -11.84 -24.11 -1.70
CA SER A 101 -11.75 -23.83 -3.13
C SER A 101 -11.05 -22.48 -3.37
N PRO A 102 -10.07 -22.41 -4.30
CA PRO A 102 -9.44 -21.15 -4.70
C PRO A 102 -10.46 -20.14 -5.22
N ILE A 103 -11.48 -20.58 -5.95
CA ILE A 103 -12.55 -19.69 -6.48
C ILE A 103 -13.25 -18.95 -5.32
N ASN A 104 -13.58 -19.67 -4.24
CA ASN A 104 -14.23 -19.07 -3.09
C ASN A 104 -13.32 -18.08 -2.37
N VAL A 105 -12.00 -18.35 -2.31
CA VAL A 105 -11.01 -17.39 -1.76
C VAL A 105 -11.03 -16.11 -2.56
N PHE A 106 -10.94 -16.20 -3.88
CA PHE A 106 -10.92 -15.02 -4.75
C PHE A 106 -12.25 -14.26 -4.70
N SER A 107 -13.38 -14.94 -4.75
CA SER A 107 -14.69 -14.29 -4.65
C SER A 107 -14.83 -13.53 -3.34
N HIS A 108 -14.37 -14.10 -2.24
CA HIS A 108 -14.40 -13.47 -0.93
C HIS A 108 -13.46 -12.25 -0.85
N LEU A 109 -12.25 -12.38 -1.39
CA LEU A 109 -11.28 -11.28 -1.48
C LEU A 109 -11.84 -10.12 -2.30
N PHE A 110 -12.37 -10.38 -3.49
CA PHE A 110 -12.94 -9.34 -4.34
C PHE A 110 -14.16 -8.68 -3.70
N ALA A 111 -15.04 -9.45 -3.07
CA ALA A 111 -16.18 -8.89 -2.33
C ALA A 111 -15.71 -7.94 -1.22
N GLY A 112 -14.65 -8.29 -0.51
CA GLY A 112 -14.04 -7.44 0.51
C GLY A 112 -13.47 -6.14 -0.04
N LEU A 113 -12.77 -6.21 -1.15
CA LEU A 113 -12.19 -5.04 -1.81
C LEU A 113 -13.28 -4.10 -2.36
N ILE A 114 -14.31 -4.65 -3.00
CA ILE A 114 -15.44 -3.88 -3.51
C ILE A 114 -16.18 -3.21 -2.35
N ASN A 115 -16.46 -3.95 -1.27
CA ASN A 115 -17.10 -3.39 -0.09
C ASN A 115 -16.30 -2.22 0.51
N TYR A 116 -14.98 -2.36 0.61
CA TYR A 116 -14.13 -1.25 1.04
C TYR A 116 -14.23 -0.06 0.06
N GLN A 117 -14.20 -0.31 -1.24
CA GLN A 117 -14.18 0.74 -2.25
C GLN A 117 -15.46 1.59 -2.25
N ILE A 118 -16.63 0.98 -2.03
CA ILE A 118 -17.93 1.67 -2.02
C ILE A 118 -18.29 2.34 -0.69
N ARG A 119 -17.51 2.08 0.38
CA ARG A 119 -17.77 2.69 1.69
C ARG A 119 -17.60 4.20 1.68
N THR A 120 -18.48 4.88 2.43
CA THR A 120 -18.42 6.33 2.66
C THR A 120 -17.64 6.70 3.93
N ASP A 121 -17.52 5.77 4.87
CA ASP A 121 -16.87 5.93 6.19
C ASP A 121 -15.46 5.30 6.22
N LYS A 122 -14.68 5.51 5.16
CA LYS A 122 -13.29 5.04 5.10
C LYS A 122 -12.41 5.73 6.14
N PRO A 123 -11.40 5.02 6.71
CA PRO A 123 -10.38 5.67 7.51
C PRO A 123 -9.72 6.80 6.71
N SER A 124 -9.53 7.97 7.31
CA SER A 124 -8.90 9.11 6.64
C SER A 124 -7.64 9.57 7.35
N LEU A 125 -6.65 10.03 6.57
CA LEU A 125 -5.41 10.59 7.11
C LEU A 125 -5.65 11.78 8.03
N ASP A 126 -6.70 12.56 7.78
CA ASP A 126 -7.05 13.73 8.58
C ASP A 126 -7.53 13.36 10.00
N GLN A 127 -8.09 12.15 10.16
CA GLN A 127 -8.48 11.62 11.46
C GLN A 127 -7.26 11.29 12.33
N LEU A 128 -6.18 10.78 11.74
CA LEU A 128 -4.94 10.48 12.46
C LEU A 128 -4.22 11.74 12.92
N VAL A 129 -4.23 12.79 12.11
CA VAL A 129 -3.60 14.06 12.48
C VAL A 129 -4.26 14.68 13.71
N LYS A 130 -5.58 14.52 13.85
CA LYS A 130 -6.31 14.98 15.04
C LYS A 130 -5.96 14.18 16.29
N LEU A 131 -5.72 12.88 16.17
CA LEU A 131 -5.33 12.04 17.31
C LEU A 131 -3.93 12.37 17.83
N ASP A 132 -2.97 12.63 16.93
CA ASP A 132 -1.59 13.01 17.31
C ASP A 132 -1.52 14.42 17.93
N SER A 133 -2.50 15.27 17.70
CA SER A 133 -2.57 16.61 18.31
C SER A 133 -3.10 16.62 19.75
N TYR A 134 -3.60 15.50 20.25
CA TYR A 134 -4.10 15.31 21.63
C TYR A 134 -3.17 14.43 22.49
N ALA A 135 -2.07 13.93 21.95
CA ALA A 135 -1.05 13.15 22.66
C ALA A 135 0.18 14.00 22.98
#